data_4fa3fe00fad01097ab13b035acf9c001
#
_entry.id   4fa3fe00fad01097ab13b035acf9c001
#
_cell.length_a   1.000
_cell.length_b   1.000
_cell.length_c   1.000
_cell.angle_alpha   90.00
_cell.angle_beta   90.00
_cell.angle_gamma   90.00
#
_symmetry.space_group_name_H-M   'P 1'
#
loop_
_entity.id
_entity.type
_entity.pdbx_description
1 polymer ?
#
loop_
_entity_poly.entity_id
_entity_poly.type
_entity_poly.pdbx_seq_one_letter_code
_entity_poly.pdbx_strand_id
1 'polypeptide(L)' 'MINVTAELDQIQTLVGQDGSETRYRHEARLRRVIAHLRAEGQAVPPRVKQLHQTLLSEAIEAEFDNMPV' A
#
# COMPACT_ATOMS: atom_id res chain seq x y z
N MET A 1 -11.27 -14.06 9.21
CA MET A 1 -11.71 -13.61 7.88
C MET A 1 -11.39 -12.13 7.72
N ILE A 2 -10.67 -11.76 6.66
CA ILE A 2 -10.28 -10.37 6.45
C ILE A 2 -11.45 -9.60 5.86
N ASN A 3 -11.86 -8.51 6.53
CA ASN A 3 -12.81 -7.57 5.95
C ASN A 3 -12.01 -6.58 5.08
N VAL A 4 -12.00 -6.84 3.77
CA VAL A 4 -11.20 -6.08 2.81
C VAL A 4 -11.57 -4.59 2.83
N THR A 5 -12.86 -4.27 2.92
CA THR A 5 -13.32 -2.88 2.95
C THR A 5 -12.77 -2.15 4.18
N ALA A 6 -12.86 -2.77 5.35
CA ALA A 6 -12.33 -2.18 6.58
C ALA A 6 -10.81 -2.05 6.52
N GLU A 7 -10.12 -3.04 5.97
CA GLU A 7 -8.67 -2.98 5.81
C GLU A 7 -8.25 -1.83 4.89
N LEU A 8 -8.93 -1.68 3.76
CA LEU A 8 -8.62 -0.61 2.82
C LEU A 8 -8.88 0.77 3.44
N ASP A 9 -9.99 0.92 4.16
CA ASP A 9 -10.29 2.18 4.84
C ASP A 9 -9.23 2.50 5.88
N GLN A 10 -8.80 1.51 6.65
CA GLN A 10 -7.78 1.70 7.65
C GLN A 10 -6.44 2.09 7.03
N ILE A 11 -6.04 1.41 5.96
CA ILE A 11 -4.81 1.72 5.25
C ILE A 11 -4.85 3.14 4.70
N GLN A 12 -5.95 3.54 4.07
CA GLN A 12 -6.10 4.89 3.53
C GLN A 12 -6.02 5.95 4.63
N THR A 13 -6.62 5.68 5.78
CA THR A 13 -6.55 6.58 6.93
C THR A 13 -5.12 6.71 7.43
N LEU A 14 -4.42 5.60 7.58
CA LEU A 14 -3.04 5.60 8.06
C LEU A 14 -2.11 6.31 7.07
N VAL A 15 -2.28 6.08 5.78
CA VAL A 15 -1.50 6.74 4.74
C VAL A 15 -1.74 8.24 4.76
N GLY A 16 -3.00 8.66 4.99
CA GLY A 16 -3.33 10.07 5.08
C GLY A 16 -2.76 10.76 6.31
N GLN A 17 -2.56 10.00 7.39
CA GLN A 17 -1.98 10.54 8.63
C GLN A 17 -0.46 10.61 8.57
N ASP A 18 0.17 9.67 7.87
CA ASP A 18 1.62 9.64 7.77
C ASP A 18 2.10 10.58 6.66
N GLY A 19 3.27 11.17 6.87
CA GLY A 19 3.92 11.95 5.84
C GLY A 19 4.47 11.07 4.73
N SER A 20 4.82 11.70 3.59
CA SER A 20 5.35 10.98 2.44
C SER A 20 6.65 10.24 2.75
N GLU A 21 7.33 10.59 3.84
CA GLU A 21 8.57 9.95 4.25
C GLU A 21 8.35 8.58 4.89
N THR A 22 7.17 8.34 5.45
CA THR A 22 6.91 7.12 6.23
C THR A 22 5.74 6.30 5.71
N ARG A 23 4.86 6.88 4.90
CA ARG A 23 3.66 6.16 4.44
C ARG A 23 3.98 4.94 3.58
N TYR A 24 5.17 4.87 2.97
CA TYR A 24 5.58 3.71 2.18
C TYR A 24 5.62 2.43 3.02
N ARG A 25 5.69 2.54 4.34
CA ARG A 25 5.68 1.39 5.24
C ARG A 25 4.38 0.59 5.14
N HIS A 26 3.31 1.23 4.67
CA HIS A 26 2.02 0.57 4.49
C HIS A 26 1.91 -0.19 3.18
N GLU A 27 2.93 -0.11 2.32
CA GLU A 27 2.93 -0.80 1.01
C GLU A 27 2.74 -2.30 1.17
N ALA A 28 3.49 -2.93 2.06
CA ALA A 28 3.42 -4.38 2.24
C ALA A 28 2.02 -4.84 2.67
N ARG A 29 1.38 -4.07 3.55
CA ARG A 29 0.02 -4.36 4.00
C ARG A 29 -0.99 -4.21 2.86
N LEU A 30 -0.85 -3.14 2.08
CA LEU A 30 -1.72 -2.90 0.94
C LEU A 30 -1.53 -3.99 -0.13
N ARG A 31 -0.31 -4.42 -0.36
CA ARG A 31 -0.02 -5.49 -1.30
C ARG A 31 -0.71 -6.79 -0.90
N ARG A 32 -0.76 -7.11 0.39
CA ARG A 32 -1.46 -8.29 0.89
C ARG A 32 -2.95 -8.22 0.60
N VAL A 33 -3.55 -7.05 0.78
CA VAL A 33 -4.97 -6.85 0.51
C VAL A 33 -5.25 -7.04 -0.98
N ILE A 34 -4.39 -6.48 -1.84
CA ILE A 34 -4.52 -6.64 -3.28
C ILE A 34 -4.41 -8.12 -3.68
N ALA A 35 -3.44 -8.83 -3.11
CA ALA A 35 -3.28 -10.26 -3.39
C ALA A 35 -4.51 -11.06 -2.96
N HIS A 36 -5.10 -10.70 -1.82
CA HIS A 36 -6.31 -11.35 -1.34
C HIS A 36 -7.49 -11.13 -2.29
N LEU A 37 -7.66 -9.89 -2.77
CA LEU A 37 -8.69 -9.57 -3.74
C LEU A 37 -8.53 -10.40 -5.03
N ARG A 38 -7.31 -10.48 -5.53
CA ARG A 38 -7.01 -11.26 -6.74
C ARG A 38 -7.26 -12.75 -6.52
N ALA A 39 -6.90 -13.26 -5.37
CA ALA A 39 -7.13 -14.66 -5.03
C ALA A 39 -8.61 -15.01 -4.99
N GLU A 40 -9.45 -14.05 -4.60
CA GLU A 40 -10.91 -14.23 -4.58
C GLU A 40 -11.57 -13.91 -5.93
N GLY A 41 -10.78 -13.56 -6.95
CA GLY A 41 -11.31 -13.21 -8.25
C GLY A 41 -11.98 -11.86 -8.31
N GLN A 42 -11.71 -10.99 -7.35
CA GLN A 42 -12.30 -9.66 -7.31
C GLN A 42 -11.40 -8.65 -7.99
N ALA A 43 -12.02 -7.65 -8.63
CA ALA A 43 -11.27 -6.58 -9.25
C ALA A 43 -10.70 -5.63 -8.21
N VAL A 44 -9.45 -5.19 -8.41
CA VAL A 44 -8.83 -4.21 -7.56
C VAL A 44 -9.29 -2.81 -8.00
N PRO A 45 -9.85 -1.98 -7.10
CA PRO A 45 -10.27 -0.64 -7.48
C PRO A 45 -9.11 0.19 -8.01
N PRO A 46 -9.35 1.07 -9.00
CA PRO A 46 -8.27 1.91 -9.55
C PRO A 46 -7.56 2.78 -8.50
N ARG A 47 -8.31 3.29 -7.51
CA ARG A 47 -7.73 4.07 -6.42
C ARG A 47 -6.69 3.28 -5.65
N VAL A 48 -6.99 2.00 -5.40
CA VAL A 48 -6.12 1.11 -4.65
C VAL A 48 -4.86 0.83 -5.46
N LYS A 49 -5.01 0.59 -6.76
CA LYS A 49 -3.86 0.39 -7.64
C LYS A 49 -2.95 1.61 -7.67
N GLN A 50 -3.53 2.80 -7.79
CA GLN A 50 -2.76 4.04 -7.81
C GLN A 50 -2.03 4.26 -6.49
N LEU A 51 -2.72 4.04 -5.37
CA LEU A 51 -2.12 4.17 -4.07
C LEU A 51 -0.96 3.19 -3.91
N HIS A 52 -1.15 1.95 -4.33
CA HIS A 52 -0.09 0.94 -4.25
C HIS A 52 1.13 1.34 -5.09
N GLN A 53 0.93 1.83 -6.30
CA GLN A 53 2.02 2.28 -7.14
C GLN A 53 2.78 3.46 -6.51
N THR A 54 2.05 4.40 -5.92
CA THR A 54 2.66 5.53 -5.24
C THR A 54 3.52 5.05 -4.06
N LEU A 55 2.97 4.18 -3.22
CA LEU A 55 3.70 3.67 -2.07
C LEU A 55 4.89 2.82 -2.48
N LEU A 56 4.74 2.04 -3.54
CA LEU A 56 5.83 1.22 -4.06
C LEU A 56 6.98 2.10 -4.57
N SER A 57 6.67 3.16 -5.31
CA SER A 57 7.69 4.11 -5.76
C SER A 57 8.41 4.76 -4.59
N GLU A 58 7.67 5.15 -3.56
CA GLU A 58 8.28 5.76 -2.38
C GLU A 58 9.15 4.76 -1.62
N ALA A 59 8.73 3.50 -1.57
CA ALA A 59 9.52 2.45 -0.93
C ALA A 59 10.84 2.23 -1.67
N ILE A 60 10.80 2.25 -3.00
CA ILE A 60 12.00 2.10 -3.82
C ILE A 60 12.94 3.29 -3.61
N GLU A 61 12.42 4.51 -3.57
CA GLU A 61 13.21 5.70 -3.31
C GLU A 61 13.84 5.66 -1.92
N ALA A 62 13.10 5.20 -0.92
CA ALA A 62 13.64 5.06 0.42
C ALA A 62 14.77 4.04 0.48
N GLU A 63 14.66 2.96 -0.29
CA GLU A 63 15.72 1.97 -0.39
C GLU A 63 16.99 2.58 -0.99
N PHE A 64 16.84 3.38 -2.03
CA PHE A 64 17.99 4.05 -2.66
C PHE A 64 18.67 4.99 -1.71
N ASP A 65 17.91 5.74 -0.93
CA ASP A 65 18.47 6.68 0.06
C ASP A 65 19.26 5.98 1.16
N ASN A 66 18.90 4.73 1.45
CA ASN A 66 19.55 3.95 2.50
C ASN A 66 20.66 3.05 1.98
N MET A 67 20.92 3.05 0.68
CA MET A 67 21.99 2.24 0.12
C MET A 67 23.36 2.81 0.50
N PRO A 68 24.28 1.98 1.00
CA PRO A 68 25.64 2.43 1.22
C PRO A 68 26.31 2.72 -0.12
N VAL A 69 26.92 3.87 -0.17
CA VAL A 69 27.65 4.30 -1.38
C VAL A 69 29.00 3.58 -1.44
#